data_fc7ad8db968255879212949cc8a839c5
#
_entry.id   fc7ad8db968255879212949cc8a839c5
#
_cell.length_a   1.000
_cell.length_b   1.000
_cell.length_c   1.000
_cell.angle_alpha   90.00
_cell.angle_beta   90.00
_cell.angle_gamma   90.00
#
_symmetry.space_group_name_H-M   'P 1'
#
loop_
_entity.id
_entity.type
_entity.pdbx_description
1 polymer ?
#
loop_
_entity_poly.entity_id
_entity_poly.type
_entity_poly.pdbx_seq_one_letter_code
_entity_poly.pdbx_strand_id
1 'polypeptide(L)'
;MDSIGFTSKAVESVRQGQCAFCKFLSANDTGKTGGHQAGIYVPKNAVSLIFPTPFEKGANHDRWAEIRWMADTITKSRFIYYGRGTRNEYRITHCISNHFDPLDEEHTGALLVLVRREWEAYDGWVLNHEDEINDFLAMLDLDPAQVGGVIETSP
;
A
#
# COMPACT_ATOMS: atom_id res chain seq x y z
N MET A 1 -14.81 13.38 11.31
CA MET A 1 -14.46 13.50 9.89
C MET A 1 -15.22 12.47 9.09
N ASP A 2 -15.74 12.88 7.97
CA ASP A 2 -16.57 12.02 7.13
C ASP A 2 -15.69 11.07 6.32
N SER A 3 -15.87 9.78 6.51
CA SER A 3 -15.10 8.74 5.81
C SER A 3 -15.34 8.74 4.30
N ILE A 4 -16.51 9.22 3.86
CA ILE A 4 -16.87 9.28 2.44
C ILE A 4 -15.89 10.15 1.65
N GLY A 5 -15.34 11.20 2.26
CA GLY A 5 -14.39 12.09 1.62
C GLY A 5 -13.09 11.39 1.24
N PHE A 6 -12.65 10.41 1.99
CA PHE A 6 -11.43 9.67 1.68
C PHE A 6 -11.61 8.71 0.51
N THR A 7 -12.77 8.10 0.37
CA THR A 7 -13.04 7.22 -0.78
C THR A 7 -12.87 7.99 -2.09
N SER A 8 -13.49 9.16 -2.22
CA SER A 8 -13.39 9.98 -3.44
C SER A 8 -11.96 10.41 -3.70
N LYS A 9 -11.24 10.81 -2.66
CA LYS A 9 -9.83 11.23 -2.79
C LYS A 9 -8.94 10.07 -3.20
N ALA A 10 -9.16 8.89 -2.64
CA ALA A 10 -8.39 7.70 -2.98
C ALA A 10 -8.64 7.30 -4.44
N VAL A 11 -9.89 7.33 -4.90
CA VAL A 11 -10.24 7.02 -6.29
C VAL A 11 -9.57 8.01 -7.23
N GLU A 12 -9.63 9.30 -6.93
CA GLU A 12 -9.00 10.32 -7.76
C GLU A 12 -7.48 10.13 -7.80
N SER A 13 -6.87 9.82 -6.66
CA SER A 13 -5.44 9.51 -6.56
C SER A 13 -5.06 8.37 -7.50
N VAL A 14 -5.84 7.27 -7.49
CA VAL A 14 -5.60 6.13 -8.38
C VAL A 14 -5.69 6.55 -9.85
N ARG A 15 -6.71 7.31 -10.20
CA ARG A 15 -6.92 7.73 -11.61
C ARG A 15 -5.83 8.66 -12.13
N GLN A 16 -5.24 9.46 -11.27
CA GLN A 16 -4.19 10.42 -11.64
C GLN A 16 -2.79 9.85 -11.50
N GLY A 17 -2.63 8.74 -10.79
CA GLY A 17 -1.32 8.15 -10.52
C GLY A 17 -0.75 7.36 -11.69
N GLN A 18 0.54 7.09 -11.59
CA GLN A 18 1.26 6.28 -12.58
C GLN A 18 1.04 4.79 -12.37
N CYS A 19 0.85 4.38 -11.11
CA CYS A 19 0.66 2.99 -10.73
C CYS A 19 -0.04 2.95 -9.37
N ALA A 20 -0.96 2.03 -9.19
CA ALA A 20 -1.69 1.89 -7.94
C ALA A 20 -1.80 0.42 -7.53
N PHE A 21 -1.88 0.20 -6.24
CA PHE A 21 -1.93 -1.12 -5.62
C PHE A 21 -2.91 -1.07 -4.45
N CYS A 22 -3.64 -2.15 -4.24
CA CYS A 22 -4.45 -2.27 -3.04
C CYS A 22 -4.41 -3.69 -2.50
N LYS A 23 -4.58 -3.80 -1.17
CA LYS A 23 -4.69 -5.08 -0.49
C LYS A 23 -5.49 -4.92 0.79
N PHE A 24 -6.15 -5.99 1.23
CA PHE A 24 -6.73 -6.03 2.56
C PHE A 24 -5.65 -6.32 3.59
N LEU A 25 -5.64 -5.57 4.68
CA LEU A 25 -4.68 -5.78 5.76
C LEU A 25 -5.13 -6.97 6.61
N SER A 26 -4.27 -7.99 6.67
CA SER A 26 -4.53 -9.18 7.47
C SER A 26 -4.15 -8.96 8.94
N ALA A 27 -4.57 -9.87 9.81
CA ALA A 27 -4.15 -9.86 11.19
C ALA A 27 -2.62 -9.99 11.32
N ASN A 28 -1.99 -10.70 10.41
CA ASN A 28 -0.53 -10.82 10.38
C ASN A 28 0.15 -9.51 9.96
N ASP A 29 -0.43 -8.77 9.01
CA ASP A 29 0.10 -7.47 8.59
C ASP A 29 0.12 -6.47 9.75
N THR A 30 -0.94 -6.47 10.56
CA THR A 30 -1.11 -5.51 11.66
C THR A 30 -0.52 -5.98 12.98
N GLY A 31 0.03 -7.18 13.04
CA GLY A 31 0.57 -7.75 14.27
C GLY A 31 -0.48 -8.25 15.25
N LYS A 32 -1.76 -8.31 14.87
CA LYS A 32 -2.86 -8.73 15.74
C LYS A 32 -2.73 -10.19 16.17
N THR A 33 -2.06 -11.02 15.37
CA THR A 33 -1.80 -12.43 15.70
C THR A 33 -0.59 -12.62 16.61
N GLY A 34 0.07 -11.55 17.03
CA GLY A 34 1.31 -11.62 17.79
C GLY A 34 2.57 -11.75 16.94
N GLY A 35 2.42 -12.06 15.66
CA GLY A 35 3.53 -12.01 14.72
C GLY A 35 3.87 -10.57 14.39
N HIS A 36 5.16 -10.26 14.34
CA HIS A 36 5.59 -8.88 14.03
C HIS A 36 6.18 -8.86 12.63
N GLN A 37 5.45 -8.27 11.71
CA GLN A 37 5.94 -8.06 10.35
C GLN A 37 6.58 -6.68 10.23
N ALA A 38 7.75 -6.63 9.62
CA ALA A 38 8.45 -5.36 9.40
C ALA A 38 7.91 -4.70 8.12
N GLY A 39 6.85 -3.92 8.27
CA GLY A 39 6.30 -3.12 7.19
C GLY A 39 5.26 -3.83 6.32
N ILE A 40 4.99 -3.23 5.19
CA ILE A 40 3.94 -3.67 4.26
C ILE A 40 4.55 -4.65 3.26
N TYR A 41 4.00 -5.86 3.21
CA TYR A 41 4.41 -6.85 2.21
C TYR A 41 3.86 -6.45 0.84
N VAL A 42 4.72 -6.44 -0.18
CA VAL A 42 4.34 -6.16 -1.57
C VAL A 42 4.56 -7.44 -2.39
N PRO A 43 3.51 -8.05 -2.94
CA PRO A 43 3.68 -9.27 -3.71
C PRO A 43 4.50 -9.02 -4.99
N LYS A 44 5.14 -10.06 -5.50
CA LYS A 44 6.02 -9.95 -6.67
C LYS A 44 5.30 -9.41 -7.90
N ASN A 45 4.02 -9.71 -8.06
CA ASN A 45 3.24 -9.19 -9.19
C ASN A 45 2.96 -7.69 -9.08
N ALA A 46 3.28 -7.06 -7.96
CA ALA A 46 3.09 -5.62 -7.75
C ALA A 46 4.43 -4.87 -7.61
N VAL A 47 5.54 -5.48 -7.98
CA VAL A 47 6.86 -4.85 -7.86
C VAL A 47 6.94 -3.52 -8.63
N SER A 48 6.20 -3.38 -9.72
CA SER A 48 6.19 -2.17 -10.53
C SER A 48 5.71 -0.93 -9.76
N LEU A 49 5.03 -1.13 -8.63
CA LEU A 49 4.67 -0.03 -7.74
C LEU A 49 5.91 0.65 -7.16
N ILE A 50 6.92 -0.12 -6.79
CA ILE A 50 8.03 0.37 -5.97
C ILE A 50 9.40 0.34 -6.65
N PHE A 51 9.57 -0.47 -7.68
CA PHE A 51 10.83 -0.54 -8.45
C PHE A 51 10.54 -0.62 -9.95
N PRO A 52 11.38 0.02 -10.79
CA PRO A 52 11.21 -0.05 -12.25
C PRO A 52 11.34 -1.45 -12.82
N THR A 53 12.17 -2.30 -12.20
CA THR A 53 12.38 -3.67 -12.63
C THR A 53 12.47 -4.58 -11.42
N PRO A 54 12.07 -5.86 -11.55
CA PRO A 54 12.24 -6.81 -10.46
C PRO A 54 13.72 -7.15 -10.23
N PHE A 55 14.04 -7.58 -9.02
CA PHE A 55 15.37 -8.02 -8.64
C PHE A 55 15.44 -9.54 -8.55
N GLU A 56 16.63 -10.07 -8.71
CA GLU A 56 16.92 -11.49 -8.52
C GLU A 56 17.61 -11.73 -7.18
N LYS A 57 17.49 -12.95 -6.66
CA LYS A 57 18.13 -13.33 -5.41
C LYS A 57 19.65 -13.12 -5.46
N GLY A 58 20.22 -12.81 -4.30
CA GLY A 58 21.66 -12.65 -4.12
C GLY A 58 22.02 -11.44 -3.28
N ALA A 59 21.25 -10.37 -3.36
CA ALA A 59 21.54 -9.15 -2.63
C ALA A 59 20.25 -8.42 -2.26
N ASN A 60 20.33 -7.57 -1.23
CA ASN A 60 19.26 -6.65 -0.90
C ASN A 60 19.41 -5.38 -1.72
N HIS A 61 18.29 -4.78 -2.09
CA HIS A 61 18.25 -3.49 -2.79
C HIS A 61 17.19 -2.63 -2.15
N ASP A 62 17.45 -1.33 -2.03
CA ASP A 62 16.47 -0.42 -1.46
C ASP A 62 16.50 0.96 -2.10
N ARG A 63 15.44 1.70 -1.84
CA ARG A 63 15.32 3.10 -2.18
C ARG A 63 14.33 3.77 -1.20
N TRP A 64 14.37 5.08 -1.12
CA TRP A 64 13.52 5.85 -0.24
C TRP A 64 12.60 6.75 -1.05
N ALA A 65 11.36 6.88 -0.58
CA ALA A 65 10.38 7.78 -1.18
C ALA A 65 9.43 8.30 -0.12
N GLU A 66 8.75 9.39 -0.41
CA GLU A 66 7.75 9.94 0.49
C GLU A 66 6.40 9.30 0.22
N ILE A 67 5.66 9.00 1.31
CA ILE A 67 4.26 8.60 1.23
C ILE A 67 3.46 9.62 2.02
N ARG A 68 2.45 10.20 1.37
CA ARG A 68 1.49 11.07 2.04
C ARG A 68 0.27 10.24 2.40
N TRP A 69 0.08 10.02 3.71
CA TRP A 69 -1.00 9.22 4.25
C TRP A 69 -2.24 10.06 4.47
N MET A 70 -3.38 9.60 3.95
CA MET A 70 -4.70 10.22 4.15
C MET A 70 -4.71 11.72 3.79
N ALA A 71 -3.95 12.11 2.78
CA ALA A 71 -3.78 13.49 2.30
C ALA A 71 -3.24 14.46 3.38
N ASP A 72 -2.55 13.92 4.38
CA ASP A 72 -2.13 14.72 5.55
C ASP A 72 -0.70 14.42 6.00
N THR A 73 -0.44 13.22 6.47
CA THR A 73 0.80 12.86 7.14
C THR A 73 1.82 12.28 6.18
N ILE A 74 3.03 12.86 6.15
CA ILE A 74 4.09 12.39 5.26
C ILE A 74 5.09 11.54 6.05
N THR A 75 5.40 10.36 5.53
CA THR A 75 6.51 9.54 6.02
C THR A 75 7.55 9.42 4.92
N LYS A 76 8.83 9.42 5.32
CA LYS A 76 9.91 9.03 4.41
C LYS A 76 10.10 7.54 4.58
N SER A 77 9.65 6.78 3.58
CA SER A 77 9.54 5.33 3.68
C SER A 77 10.61 4.64 2.86
N ARG A 78 11.00 3.45 3.31
CA ARG A 78 12.01 2.64 2.67
C ARG A 78 11.35 1.53 1.89
N PHE A 79 11.65 1.45 0.60
CA PHE A 79 11.20 0.38 -0.28
C PHE A 79 12.36 -0.59 -0.44
N ILE A 80 12.16 -1.85 -0.05
CA ILE A 80 13.26 -2.79 0.02
C ILE A 80 12.91 -4.13 -0.62
N TYR A 81 13.88 -4.67 -1.37
CA TYR A 81 13.91 -6.05 -1.78
C TYR A 81 14.89 -6.81 -0.90
N TYR A 82 14.39 -7.84 -0.24
CA TYR A 82 15.21 -8.75 0.55
C TYR A 82 15.56 -9.95 -0.33
N GLY A 83 16.80 -10.03 -0.79
CA GLY A 83 17.26 -11.09 -1.68
C GLY A 83 18.34 -11.98 -1.08
N ARG A 84 18.78 -11.72 0.15
CA ARG A 84 19.81 -12.50 0.81
C ARG A 84 19.26 -13.73 1.51
N GLY A 85 20.06 -14.77 1.60
CA GLY A 85 19.73 -15.97 2.35
C GLY A 85 18.50 -16.67 1.77
N THR A 86 17.53 -16.97 2.61
CA THR A 86 16.30 -17.64 2.20
C THR A 86 15.21 -16.66 1.79
N ARG A 87 15.43 -15.36 1.92
CA ARG A 87 14.43 -14.35 1.62
C ARG A 87 14.39 -14.04 0.13
N ASN A 88 13.19 -13.73 -0.36
CA ASN A 88 12.96 -13.29 -1.74
C ASN A 88 11.64 -12.56 -1.74
N GLU A 89 11.64 -11.33 -1.18
CA GLU A 89 10.39 -10.59 -0.96
C GLU A 89 10.60 -9.09 -0.99
N TYR A 90 9.52 -8.36 -1.27
CA TYR A 90 9.49 -6.90 -1.28
C TYR A 90 8.67 -6.39 -0.10
N ARG A 91 9.15 -5.33 0.54
CA ARG A 91 8.43 -4.66 1.64
C ARG A 91 8.61 -3.15 1.58
N ILE A 92 7.66 -2.46 2.19
CA ILE A 92 7.76 -1.02 2.44
C ILE A 92 7.80 -0.84 3.96
N THR A 93 8.86 -0.22 4.46
CA THR A 93 9.06 0.01 5.90
C THR A 93 9.11 1.51 6.19
N HIS A 94 9.19 1.87 7.48
CA HIS A 94 9.23 3.27 7.92
C HIS A 94 7.96 4.04 7.52
N CYS A 95 6.80 3.43 7.77
CA CYS A 95 5.50 4.03 7.44
C CYS A 95 4.81 4.62 8.65
N ILE A 96 5.43 4.55 9.83
CA ILE A 96 4.83 5.01 11.08
C ILE A 96 5.26 6.44 11.37
N SER A 97 4.30 7.28 11.71
CA SER A 97 4.55 8.63 12.22
C SER A 97 3.91 8.77 13.60
N ASN A 98 4.14 9.93 14.26
CA ASN A 98 3.50 10.21 15.55
C ASN A 98 1.98 10.33 15.46
N HIS A 99 1.45 10.55 14.26
CA HIS A 99 0.03 10.84 14.05
C HIS A 99 -0.71 9.72 13.30
N PHE A 100 0.01 8.80 12.69
CA PHE A 100 -0.62 7.77 11.88
C PHE A 100 0.27 6.55 11.73
N ASP A 101 -0.32 5.38 11.93
CA ASP A 101 0.30 4.08 11.67
C ASP A 101 -0.64 3.26 10.78
N PRO A 102 -0.30 3.06 9.49
CA PRO A 102 -1.18 2.30 8.60
C PRO A 102 -1.35 0.83 9.01
N LEU A 103 -0.43 0.30 9.81
CA LEU A 103 -0.46 -1.11 10.25
C LEU A 103 -0.91 -1.27 11.70
N ASP A 104 -1.55 -0.24 12.29
CA ASP A 104 -2.15 -0.35 13.61
C ASP A 104 -3.17 -1.49 13.63
N GLU A 105 -3.31 -2.18 14.77
CA GLU A 105 -4.25 -3.31 14.90
C GLU A 105 -5.69 -2.93 14.54
N GLU A 106 -6.10 -1.70 14.79
CA GLU A 106 -7.44 -1.24 14.45
C GLU A 106 -7.69 -1.23 12.93
N HIS A 107 -6.64 -1.25 12.13
CA HIS A 107 -6.75 -1.30 10.67
C HIS A 107 -6.84 -2.71 10.11
N THR A 108 -6.93 -3.75 10.96
CA THR A 108 -7.10 -5.12 10.50
C THR A 108 -8.41 -5.23 9.70
N GLY A 109 -8.32 -5.76 8.48
CA GLY A 109 -9.47 -5.84 7.59
C GLY A 109 -9.67 -4.61 6.70
N ALA A 110 -8.96 -3.52 6.98
CA ALA A 110 -9.04 -2.31 6.15
C ALA A 110 -8.45 -2.54 4.77
N LEU A 111 -8.86 -1.73 3.81
CA LEU A 111 -8.25 -1.72 2.48
C LEU A 111 -7.14 -0.69 2.45
N LEU A 112 -5.91 -1.17 2.25
CA LEU A 112 -4.75 -0.32 2.03
C LEU A 112 -4.66 -0.01 0.54
N VAL A 113 -4.51 1.28 0.20
CA VAL A 113 -4.32 1.72 -1.18
C VAL A 113 -3.03 2.54 -1.25
N LEU A 114 -2.15 2.17 -2.16
CA LEU A 114 -0.91 2.90 -2.41
C LEU A 114 -0.86 3.32 -3.87
N VAL A 115 -0.57 4.58 -4.11
CA VAL A 115 -0.51 5.15 -5.45
C VAL A 115 0.83 5.83 -5.66
N ARG A 116 1.55 5.41 -6.70
CA ARG A 116 2.76 6.10 -7.12
C ARG A 116 2.38 7.28 -8.02
N ARG A 117 2.61 8.49 -7.54
CA ARG A 117 2.45 9.71 -8.36
C ARG A 117 3.70 9.95 -9.19
N GLU A 118 4.85 9.75 -8.56
CA GLU A 118 6.18 9.81 -9.14
C GLU A 118 7.05 8.81 -8.39
N TRP A 119 8.24 8.51 -8.88
CA TRP A 119 9.11 7.55 -8.18
C TRP A 119 9.49 7.98 -6.77
N GLU A 120 9.50 9.28 -6.47
CA GLU A 120 9.81 9.81 -5.15
C GLU A 120 8.59 10.18 -4.31
N ALA A 121 7.38 10.07 -4.86
CA ALA A 121 6.18 10.59 -4.18
C ALA A 121 4.97 9.67 -4.38
N TYR A 122 4.43 9.21 -3.27
CA TYR A 122 3.29 8.28 -3.22
C TYR A 122 2.16 8.87 -2.39
N ASP A 123 0.94 8.41 -2.66
CA ASP A 123 -0.21 8.60 -1.77
C ASP A 123 -0.54 7.27 -1.12
N GLY A 124 -0.87 7.31 0.17
CA GLY A 124 -1.31 6.15 0.93
C GLY A 124 -2.67 6.40 1.54
N TRP A 125 -3.56 5.42 1.44
CA TRP A 125 -4.92 5.48 1.95
C TRP A 125 -5.23 4.20 2.70
N VAL A 126 -5.92 4.34 3.85
CA VAL A 126 -6.43 3.21 4.62
C VAL A 126 -7.93 3.42 4.78
N LEU A 127 -8.71 2.58 4.13
CA LEU A 127 -10.17 2.65 4.16
C LEU A 127 -10.66 1.59 5.14
N ASN A 128 -11.22 2.04 6.27
CA ASN A 128 -11.60 1.17 7.39
C ASN A 128 -13.04 0.68 7.34
N HIS A 129 -13.92 1.47 6.72
CA HIS A 129 -15.35 1.15 6.76
C HIS A 129 -15.77 0.37 5.53
N GLU A 130 -16.66 -0.59 5.72
CA GLU A 130 -17.18 -1.42 4.64
C GLU A 130 -17.76 -0.59 3.51
N ASP A 131 -18.50 0.46 3.84
CA ASP A 131 -19.08 1.35 2.82
C ASP A 131 -18.02 2.06 2.00
N GLU A 132 -16.95 2.54 2.65
CA GLU A 132 -15.81 3.17 1.96
C GLU A 132 -15.14 2.20 0.98
N ILE A 133 -14.92 0.97 1.45
CA ILE A 133 -14.27 -0.07 0.65
C ILE A 133 -15.12 -0.43 -0.55
N ASN A 134 -16.42 -0.67 -0.32
CA ASN A 134 -17.33 -1.04 -1.39
C ASN A 134 -17.47 0.07 -2.43
N ASP A 135 -17.55 1.32 -1.99
CA ASP A 135 -17.62 2.47 -2.90
C ASP A 135 -16.33 2.63 -3.71
N PHE A 136 -15.18 2.44 -3.06
CA PHE A 136 -13.89 2.50 -3.75
C PHE A 136 -13.81 1.45 -4.87
N LEU A 137 -14.14 0.21 -4.54
CA LEU A 137 -14.10 -0.88 -5.51
C LEU A 137 -15.11 -0.66 -6.65
N ALA A 138 -16.31 -0.20 -6.32
CA ALA A 138 -17.35 0.06 -7.31
C ALA A 138 -16.95 1.20 -8.27
N MET A 139 -16.40 2.29 -7.73
CA MET A 139 -16.01 3.44 -8.53
C MET A 139 -14.88 3.13 -9.51
N LEU A 140 -14.03 2.16 -9.18
CA LEU A 140 -12.93 1.72 -10.04
C LEU A 140 -13.26 0.45 -10.83
N ASP A 141 -14.48 -0.04 -10.70
CA ASP A 141 -14.93 -1.28 -11.35
C ASP A 141 -14.01 -2.47 -11.03
N LEU A 142 -13.65 -2.59 -9.76
CA LEU A 142 -12.79 -3.67 -9.27
C LEU A 142 -13.62 -4.75 -8.59
N ASP A 143 -13.37 -6.00 -8.99
CA ASP A 143 -13.90 -7.16 -8.29
C ASP A 143 -13.09 -7.37 -7.02
N PRO A 144 -13.73 -7.63 -5.86
CA PRO A 144 -13.00 -7.98 -4.62
C PRO A 144 -11.96 -9.08 -4.80
N ALA A 145 -12.17 -10.01 -5.71
CA ALA A 145 -11.21 -11.07 -6.03
C ALA A 145 -9.92 -10.56 -6.66
N GLN A 146 -9.92 -9.34 -7.20
CA GLN A 146 -8.76 -8.72 -7.84
C GLN A 146 -7.91 -7.89 -6.86
N VAL A 147 -8.36 -7.78 -5.61
CA VAL A 147 -7.62 -7.07 -4.56
C VAL A 147 -6.39 -7.89 -4.17
N GLY A 148 -5.25 -7.22 -3.98
CA GLY A 148 -3.99 -7.88 -3.64
C GLY A 148 -2.93 -7.73 -4.71
N GLY A 149 -3.15 -6.88 -5.68
CA GLY A 149 -2.19 -6.61 -6.75
C GLY A 149 -2.31 -5.20 -7.29
N VAL A 150 -1.64 -4.95 -8.38
CA VAL A 150 -1.70 -3.67 -9.08
C VAL A 150 -3.12 -3.47 -9.63
N ILE A 151 -3.63 -2.26 -9.44
CA ILE A 151 -4.93 -1.88 -9.96
C ILE A 151 -4.77 -1.50 -11.44
N GLU A 152 -5.49 -2.21 -12.30
CA GLU A 152 -5.56 -1.86 -13.71
C GLU A 152 -6.78 -0.99 -13.93
N THR A 153 -6.53 0.26 -14.32
CA THR A 153 -7.60 1.16 -14.68
C THR A 153 -7.74 1.15 -16.20
N SER A 154 -8.97 1.05 -16.69
CA SER A 154 -9.22 1.17 -18.11
C SER A 154 -8.83 2.56 -18.60
N PRO A 155 -8.15 2.66 -19.72
CA PRO A 155 -7.81 3.96 -20.28
C PRO A 155 -9.06 4.77 -20.70
#